data_f57653153378ab504b312555e1502fd7
#
_entry.id   f57653153378ab504b312555e1502fd7
#
_cell.length_a   1.000
_cell.length_b   1.000
_cell.length_c   1.000
_cell.angle_alpha   90.00
_cell.angle_beta   90.00
_cell.angle_gamma   90.00
#
_symmetry.space_group_name_H-M   'P 1'
#
loop_
_entity.id
_entity.type
_entity.pdbx_description
1 polymer ?
#
loop_
_entity_poly.entity_id
_entity_poly.type
_entity_poly.pdbx_seq_one_letter_code
_entity_poly.pdbx_strand_id
1 'polypeptide(L)'
;IRISVAAARGLALSLRIPAIGVSSFEATALTRLSPFTASVAGPRDQLYTQVFSTEGVQAPRLVDASEIDREIPHIPCSAPLELVDQITRIAAQRTDTPYPRPAPLYIKAADAAPSRDPAPTLLA
;
A
#
# COMPACT_ATOMS: atom_id res chain seq x y z
N ILE A 1 -2.64 -9.41 -4.30
CA ILE A 1 -2.07 -8.08 -4.62
C ILE A 1 -1.10 -8.15 -5.81
N ARG A 2 -0.09 -9.05 -5.86
CA ARG A 2 0.87 -9.15 -6.99
C ARG A 2 0.18 -9.34 -8.33
N ILE A 3 -0.78 -10.26 -8.41
CA ILE A 3 -1.53 -10.56 -9.64
C ILE A 3 -2.33 -9.34 -10.09
N SER A 4 -3.01 -8.66 -9.17
CA SER A 4 -3.81 -7.46 -9.47
C SER A 4 -2.94 -6.31 -10.00
N VAL A 5 -1.78 -6.09 -9.39
CA VAL A 5 -0.82 -5.06 -9.85
C VAL A 5 -0.26 -5.43 -11.23
N ALA A 6 0.09 -6.69 -11.46
CA ALA A 6 0.58 -7.14 -12.76
C ALA A 6 -0.48 -6.99 -13.87
N ALA A 7 -1.74 -7.36 -13.58
CA ALA A 7 -2.86 -7.20 -14.50
C ALA A 7 -3.11 -5.73 -14.84
N ALA A 8 -3.15 -4.85 -13.83
CA ALA A 8 -3.32 -3.40 -14.04
C ALA A 8 -2.19 -2.82 -14.92
N ARG A 9 -0.95 -3.23 -14.67
CA ARG A 9 0.21 -2.79 -15.49
C ARG A 9 0.14 -3.31 -16.93
N GLY A 10 -0.31 -4.55 -17.12
CA GLY A 10 -0.50 -5.14 -18.45
C GLY A 10 -1.58 -4.43 -19.26
N LEU A 11 -2.72 -4.13 -18.63
CA LEU A 11 -3.80 -3.36 -19.25
C LEU A 11 -3.35 -1.94 -19.59
N ALA A 12 -2.69 -1.26 -18.67
CA ALA A 12 -2.17 0.09 -18.90
C ALA A 12 -1.19 0.13 -20.09
N LEU A 13 -0.31 -0.88 -20.18
CA LEU A 13 0.63 -1.01 -21.30
C LEU A 13 -0.09 -1.22 -22.62
N SER A 14 -1.09 -2.11 -22.68
CA SER A 14 -1.84 -2.41 -23.90
C SER A 14 -2.66 -1.21 -24.38
N LEU A 15 -3.21 -0.45 -23.44
CA LEU A 15 -4.02 0.74 -23.71
C LEU A 15 -3.19 2.02 -23.90
N ARG A 16 -1.87 1.94 -23.67
CA ARG A 16 -0.94 3.10 -23.70
C ARG A 16 -1.34 4.23 -22.76
N ILE A 17 -1.84 3.88 -21.57
CA ILE A 17 -2.20 4.82 -20.51
C ILE A 17 -1.28 4.63 -19.29
N PRO A 18 -1.14 5.65 -18.42
CA PRO A 18 -0.34 5.50 -17.20
C PRO A 18 -0.99 4.52 -16.23
N ALA A 19 -0.16 3.72 -15.55
CA ALA A 19 -0.58 2.94 -14.39
C ALA A 19 -0.11 3.68 -13.12
N ILE A 20 -1.05 4.11 -12.29
CA ILE A 20 -0.79 4.91 -11.09
C ILE A 20 -1.05 4.06 -9.86
N GLY A 21 -0.06 3.98 -8.95
CA GLY A 21 -0.19 3.29 -7.68
C GLY A 21 -0.72 4.22 -6.60
N VAL A 22 -1.73 3.76 -5.86
CA VAL A 22 -2.25 4.41 -4.65
C VAL A 22 -2.36 3.35 -3.57
N SER A 23 -1.80 3.60 -2.39
CA SER A 23 -1.94 2.68 -1.27
C SER A 23 -3.31 2.79 -0.61
N SER A 24 -3.77 1.70 0.05
CA SER A 24 -5.01 1.73 0.82
C SER A 24 -4.95 2.76 1.96
N PHE A 25 -3.79 2.97 2.55
CA PHE A 25 -3.58 3.98 3.59
C PHE A 25 -3.79 5.40 3.04
N GLU A 26 -3.17 5.69 1.90
CA GLU A 26 -3.27 6.98 1.23
C GLU A 26 -4.71 7.26 0.77
N ALA A 27 -5.40 6.25 0.23
CA ALA A 27 -6.79 6.35 -0.14
C ALA A 27 -7.68 6.69 1.07
N THR A 28 -7.46 6.01 2.20
CA THR A 28 -8.19 6.30 3.45
C THR A 28 -7.93 7.73 3.94
N ALA A 29 -6.74 8.27 3.74
CA ALA A 29 -6.38 9.62 4.14
C ALA A 29 -7.11 10.71 3.34
N LEU A 30 -7.62 10.40 2.14
CA LEU A 30 -8.31 11.39 1.30
C LEU A 30 -9.50 12.06 2.00
N THR A 31 -10.19 11.33 2.88
CA THR A 31 -11.42 11.79 3.55
C THR A 31 -11.25 12.02 5.05
N ARG A 32 -10.01 12.08 5.55
CA ARG A 32 -9.72 12.17 6.98
C ARG A 32 -8.83 13.36 7.30
N LEU A 33 -9.02 13.90 8.48
CA LEU A 33 -8.18 14.98 9.01
C LEU A 33 -7.12 14.39 9.95
N SER A 34 -5.88 14.81 9.78
CA SER A 34 -4.78 14.46 10.70
C SER A 34 -4.96 15.12 12.06
N PRO A 35 -4.52 14.50 13.19
CA PRO A 35 -3.78 13.23 13.21
C PRO A 35 -4.68 11.98 13.25
N PHE A 36 -4.27 10.89 12.61
CA PHE A 36 -4.90 9.57 12.74
C PHE A 36 -3.94 8.45 12.33
N THR A 37 -4.26 7.21 12.74
CA THR A 37 -3.56 5.99 12.32
C THR A 37 -4.48 5.17 11.42
N ALA A 38 -4.13 5.02 10.15
CA ALA A 38 -4.81 4.10 9.25
C ALA A 38 -4.32 2.67 9.46
N SER A 39 -5.20 1.68 9.33
CA SER A 39 -4.81 0.28 9.52
C SER A 39 -5.48 -0.70 8.55
N VAL A 40 -4.78 -1.81 8.32
CA VAL A 40 -5.27 -3.00 7.62
C VAL A 40 -4.96 -4.20 8.49
N ALA A 41 -5.90 -5.14 8.60
CA ALA A 41 -5.69 -6.36 9.37
C ALA A 41 -4.48 -7.15 8.84
N GLY A 42 -3.60 -7.51 9.74
CA GLY A 42 -2.44 -8.35 9.53
C GLY A 42 -2.65 -9.79 10.06
N PRO A 43 -1.60 -10.62 10.06
CA PRO A 43 -1.66 -11.96 10.65
C PRO A 43 -1.57 -11.89 12.18
N ARG A 44 -2.17 -12.88 12.89
CA ARG A 44 -1.96 -13.10 14.34
C ARG A 44 -2.20 -11.86 15.21
N ASP A 45 -3.35 -11.21 15.06
CA ASP A 45 -3.71 -10.01 15.81
C ASP A 45 -2.79 -8.80 15.61
N GLN A 46 -1.95 -8.83 14.57
CA GLN A 46 -1.15 -7.70 14.13
C GLN A 46 -1.92 -6.82 13.14
N LEU A 47 -1.50 -5.58 13.05
CA LEU A 47 -2.05 -4.59 12.13
C LEU A 47 -0.92 -3.97 11.30
N TYR A 48 -1.13 -3.89 10.01
CA TYR A 48 -0.38 -3.00 9.16
C TYR A 48 -0.91 -1.59 9.38
N THR A 49 -0.07 -0.67 9.78
CA THR A 49 -0.47 0.70 10.16
C THR A 49 0.36 1.74 9.44
N GLN A 50 -0.23 2.91 9.23
CA GLN A 50 0.46 4.11 8.82
C GLN A 50 -0.10 5.32 9.59
N VAL A 51 0.78 6.10 10.20
CA VAL A 51 0.40 7.30 10.95
C VAL A 51 0.45 8.52 10.04
N PHE A 52 -0.62 9.27 10.05
CA PHE A 52 -0.77 10.57 9.40
C PHE A 52 -0.85 11.62 10.51
N SER A 53 0.16 12.49 10.60
CA SER A 53 0.23 13.54 11.60
C SER A 53 0.30 14.92 10.95
N THR A 54 0.22 15.96 11.76
CA THR A 54 0.42 17.36 11.29
C THR A 54 1.85 17.61 10.82
N GLU A 55 2.81 16.83 11.32
CA GLU A 55 4.23 16.93 10.96
C GLU A 55 4.57 16.15 9.68
N GLY A 56 3.67 15.26 9.24
CA GLY A 56 3.85 14.46 8.03
C GLY A 56 3.34 13.02 8.16
N VAL A 57 3.63 12.24 7.14
CA VAL A 57 3.22 10.84 7.01
C VAL A 57 4.39 9.93 7.37
N GLN A 58 4.21 9.06 8.35
CA GLN A 58 5.23 8.09 8.75
C GLN A 58 5.29 6.91 7.77
N ALA A 59 6.42 6.20 7.77
CA ALA A 59 6.54 4.94 7.04
C ALA A 59 5.55 3.90 7.58
N PRO A 60 4.92 3.09 6.71
CA PRO A 60 4.02 2.04 7.16
C PRO A 60 4.80 0.95 7.90
N ARG A 61 4.18 0.37 8.93
CA ARG A 61 4.78 -0.67 9.78
C ARG A 61 3.76 -1.74 10.17
N LEU A 62 4.26 -2.90 10.57
CA LEU A 62 3.48 -3.97 11.19
C LEU A 62 3.66 -3.84 12.70
N VAL A 63 2.56 -3.78 13.45
CA VAL A 63 2.54 -3.64 14.91
C VAL A 63 1.55 -4.62 15.52
N ASP A 64 1.74 -4.98 16.78
CA ASP A 64 0.73 -5.70 17.53
C ASP A 64 -0.45 -4.75 17.84
N ALA A 65 -1.67 -5.26 17.84
CA ALA A 65 -2.87 -4.46 18.07
C ALA A 65 -2.85 -3.74 19.44
N SER A 66 -2.11 -4.29 20.41
CA SER A 66 -1.91 -3.69 21.73
C SER A 66 -0.97 -2.48 21.75
N GLU A 67 -0.13 -2.33 20.72
CA GLU A 67 0.88 -1.24 20.62
C GLU A 67 0.34 0.01 19.91
N ILE A 68 -0.92 -0.01 19.48
CA ILE A 68 -1.52 1.15 18.84
C ILE A 68 -1.70 2.26 19.87
N ASP A 69 -1.20 3.43 19.53
CA ASP A 69 -1.41 4.64 20.32
C ASP A 69 -2.90 4.97 20.37
N ARG A 70 -3.49 4.96 21.57
CA ARG A 70 -4.91 5.24 21.80
C ARG A 70 -5.22 6.73 21.87
N GLU A 71 -4.22 7.58 21.92
CA GLU A 71 -4.40 9.04 21.90
C GLU A 71 -4.66 9.53 20.47
N ILE A 72 -4.22 8.77 19.47
CA ILE A 72 -4.45 9.06 18.05
C ILE A 72 -5.63 8.24 17.52
N PRO A 73 -6.64 8.86 16.88
CA PRO A 73 -7.75 8.12 16.30
C PRO A 73 -7.28 6.98 15.40
N HIS A 74 -7.74 5.77 15.67
CA HIS A 74 -7.44 4.58 14.89
C HIS A 74 -8.56 4.31 13.90
N ILE A 75 -8.23 4.31 12.61
CA ILE A 75 -9.18 4.20 11.50
C ILE A 75 -8.82 3.01 10.62
N PRO A 76 -9.65 1.96 10.59
CA PRO A 76 -9.51 0.89 9.61
C PRO A 76 -9.62 1.45 8.19
N CYS A 77 -8.85 0.91 7.25
CA CYS A 77 -8.99 1.28 5.85
C CYS A 77 -10.42 1.02 5.35
N SER A 78 -10.87 1.90 4.47
CA SER A 78 -12.24 1.93 3.95
C SER A 78 -12.70 0.59 3.35
N ALA A 79 -14.01 0.37 3.33
CA ALA A 79 -14.62 -0.77 2.66
C ALA A 79 -14.26 -0.79 1.15
N PRO A 80 -14.27 -1.95 0.47
CA PRO A 80 -13.75 -2.08 -0.89
C PRO A 80 -14.32 -1.08 -1.92
N LEU A 81 -15.62 -0.81 -1.89
CA LEU A 81 -16.24 0.13 -2.84
C LEU A 81 -15.81 1.57 -2.59
N GLU A 82 -15.77 1.99 -1.33
CA GLU A 82 -15.30 3.31 -0.92
C GLU A 82 -13.81 3.48 -1.25
N LEU A 83 -13.02 2.43 -1.00
CA LEU A 83 -11.60 2.41 -1.32
C LEU A 83 -11.33 2.60 -2.81
N VAL A 84 -12.11 1.95 -3.69
CA VAL A 84 -11.99 2.10 -5.14
C VAL A 84 -12.31 3.53 -5.57
N ASP A 85 -13.35 4.16 -5.03
CA ASP A 85 -13.67 5.57 -5.32
C ASP A 85 -12.52 6.50 -4.90
N GLN A 86 -12.01 6.35 -3.69
CA GLN A 86 -10.90 7.15 -3.17
C GLN A 86 -9.63 6.98 -4.02
N ILE A 87 -9.25 5.74 -4.37
CA ILE A 87 -8.11 5.43 -5.24
C ILE A 87 -8.28 6.12 -6.59
N THR A 88 -9.48 6.03 -7.19
CA THR A 88 -9.76 6.62 -8.50
C THR A 88 -9.62 8.14 -8.48
N ARG A 89 -10.13 8.80 -7.43
CA ARG A 89 -10.01 10.27 -7.27
C ARG A 89 -8.55 10.71 -7.14
N ILE A 90 -7.75 10.00 -6.34
CA ILE A 90 -6.32 10.30 -6.19
C ILE A 90 -5.58 10.06 -7.51
N ALA A 91 -5.82 8.94 -8.17
CA ALA A 91 -5.16 8.60 -9.42
C ALA A 91 -5.50 9.61 -10.53
N ALA A 92 -6.75 10.06 -10.63
CA ALA A 92 -7.18 11.06 -11.61
C ALA A 92 -6.43 12.40 -11.48
N GLN A 93 -6.03 12.77 -10.25
CA GLN A 93 -5.25 13.99 -9.99
C GLN A 93 -3.76 13.88 -10.35
N ARG A 94 -3.30 12.67 -10.70
CA ARG A 94 -1.89 12.35 -10.91
C ARG A 94 -1.53 11.96 -12.34
N THR A 95 -2.45 12.05 -13.27
CA THR A 95 -2.25 11.61 -14.67
C THR A 95 -1.11 12.34 -15.38
N ASP A 96 -0.86 13.60 -15.02
CA ASP A 96 0.10 14.48 -15.68
C ASP A 96 1.48 14.53 -15.01
N THR A 97 1.67 13.74 -13.95
CA THR A 97 2.93 13.70 -13.21
C THR A 97 3.68 12.39 -13.43
N PRO A 98 5.02 12.41 -13.46
CA PRO A 98 5.80 11.18 -13.55
C PRO A 98 5.69 10.40 -12.23
N TYR A 99 4.95 9.29 -12.24
CA TYR A 99 4.86 8.39 -11.10
C TYR A 99 5.68 7.12 -11.32
N PRO A 100 6.26 6.57 -10.25
CA PRO A 100 6.88 5.26 -10.33
C PRO A 100 5.83 4.21 -10.70
N ARG A 101 6.25 3.17 -11.40
CA ARG A 101 5.35 2.05 -11.74
C ARG A 101 4.74 1.46 -10.46
N PRO A 102 3.43 1.18 -10.44
CA PRO A 102 2.79 0.58 -9.27
C PRO A 102 3.48 -0.74 -8.92
N ALA A 103 3.78 -0.89 -7.64
CA ALA A 103 4.37 -2.09 -7.05
C ALA A 103 3.61 -2.45 -5.77
N PRO A 104 3.57 -3.74 -5.38
CA PRO A 104 3.05 -4.11 -4.07
C PRO A 104 3.86 -3.44 -2.95
N LEU A 105 3.18 -2.92 -1.94
CA LEU A 105 3.81 -2.37 -0.75
C LEU A 105 4.16 -3.51 0.21
N TYR A 106 5.45 -3.82 0.34
CA TYR A 106 5.94 -4.82 1.27
C TYR A 106 6.38 -4.15 2.56
N ILE A 107 5.57 -4.28 3.61
CA ILE A 107 5.84 -3.71 4.93
C ILE A 107 6.66 -4.70 5.78
N LYS A 108 6.37 -6.00 5.64
CA LYS A 108 7.10 -7.08 6.31
C LYS A 108 8.10 -7.69 5.34
N ALA A 109 9.33 -7.94 5.83
CA ALA A 109 10.31 -8.73 5.09
C ALA A 109 9.76 -10.14 4.81
N ALA A 110 10.25 -10.78 3.75
CA ALA A 110 9.86 -12.15 3.44
C ALA A 110 10.33 -13.10 4.56
N ASP A 111 9.42 -13.95 5.03
CA ASP A 111 9.73 -14.99 6.03
C ASP A 111 10.53 -16.18 5.44
N ALA A 112 10.71 -16.20 4.11
CA ALA A 112 11.45 -17.24 3.43
C ALA A 112 12.95 -17.09 3.73
N ALA A 113 13.58 -18.18 4.21
CA ALA A 113 15.03 -18.25 4.27
C ALA A 113 15.62 -18.04 2.86
N PRO A 114 16.75 -17.33 2.73
CA PRO A 114 17.44 -17.24 1.46
C PRO A 114 17.71 -18.62 0.91
N SER A 115 17.54 -18.81 -0.41
CA SER A 115 17.92 -20.09 -1.05
C SER A 115 19.39 -20.35 -0.76
N ARG A 116 19.68 -21.59 -0.29
CA ARG A 116 21.05 -22.06 -0.11
C ARG A 116 21.62 -22.68 -1.41
N ASP A 117 20.77 -22.84 -2.40
CA ASP A 117 21.19 -23.37 -3.68
C ASP A 117 21.94 -22.32 -4.49
N PRO A 118 23.04 -22.69 -5.15
CA PRO A 118 23.72 -21.77 -6.06
C PRO A 118 22.78 -21.36 -7.19
N ALA A 119 22.99 -20.18 -7.72
CA ALA A 119 22.23 -19.71 -8.88
C ALA A 119 22.38 -20.72 -10.03
N PRO A 120 21.30 -21.01 -10.79
CA PRO A 120 21.39 -21.93 -11.92
C PRO A 120 22.41 -21.41 -12.94
N THR A 121 23.23 -22.34 -13.47
CA THR A 121 24.18 -21.99 -14.54
C THR A 121 23.39 -21.66 -15.80
N LEU A 122 23.54 -20.44 -16.28
CA LEU A 122 22.98 -20.04 -17.58
C LEU A 122 23.80 -20.76 -18.67
N LEU A 123 23.14 -21.63 -19.44
CA LEU A 123 23.74 -22.20 -20.63
C LEU A 123 23.80 -21.11 -21.70
N ALA A 124 25.00 -20.90 -22.23
CA ALA A 124 25.25 -19.95 -23.32
C ALA A 124 24.67 -20.46 -24.65
#